data_d026daf6e9afed739560196efd97ff47
#
_entry.id   d026daf6e9afed739560196efd97ff47
#
_cell.length_a   1.000
_cell.length_b   1.000
_cell.length_c   1.000
_cell.angle_alpha   90.00
_cell.angle_beta   90.00
_cell.angle_gamma   90.00
#
_symmetry.space_group_name_H-M   'P 1'
#
loop_
_entity.id
_entity.type
_entity.pdbx_description
1 polymer ?
#
loop_
_entity_poly.entity_id
_entity_poly.type
_entity_poly.pdbx_seq_one_letter_code
_entity_poly.pdbx_strand_id
1 'polypeptide(L)'
;MIKPIFQKVLILINGSESSLHAAQYGILMAKLYRCTLKAVYVVDTATLKQLTLSKFFVAEESSEYEESLTADGKRYLTYVSNLATAKGIKMETELLQGGIWSETIRAADEFGANLILLGGVEKGSSEDDTLRESHKRILENAVCSVLSVTEPQIEQLYKLV
;
A
#
# COMPACT_ATOMS: atom_id res chain seq x y z
N MET A 1 -7.86 31.40 2.43
CA MET A 1 -8.62 30.18 2.16
C MET A 1 -7.91 28.98 2.79
N ILE A 2 -8.59 28.22 3.60
CA ILE A 2 -8.04 27.02 4.23
C ILE A 2 -8.12 25.87 3.21
N LYS A 3 -6.97 25.29 2.88
CA LYS A 3 -6.94 24.11 1.99
C LYS A 3 -7.31 22.85 2.79
N PRO A 4 -8.07 21.91 2.20
CA PRO A 4 -8.33 20.64 2.87
C PRO A 4 -7.01 19.91 3.20
N ILE A 5 -6.95 19.29 4.38
CA ILE A 5 -5.78 18.55 4.83
C ILE A 5 -5.59 17.28 3.97
N PHE A 6 -6.71 16.63 3.62
CA PHE A 6 -6.68 15.40 2.84
C PHE A 6 -7.16 15.68 1.41
N GLN A 7 -6.22 15.88 0.50
CA GLN A 7 -6.53 16.11 -0.91
C GLN A 7 -6.16 14.92 -1.77
N LYS A 8 -4.96 14.39 -1.59
CA LYS A 8 -4.43 13.24 -2.33
C LYS A 8 -3.89 12.23 -1.33
N VAL A 9 -4.45 11.05 -1.34
CA VAL A 9 -4.14 9.98 -0.40
C VAL A 9 -3.58 8.79 -1.15
N LEU A 10 -2.37 8.37 -0.79
CA LEU A 10 -1.74 7.18 -1.34
C LEU A 10 -1.90 6.03 -0.35
N ILE A 11 -2.26 4.86 -0.86
CA ILE A 11 -2.49 3.67 -0.05
C ILE A 11 -1.50 2.59 -0.49
N LEU A 12 -0.72 2.07 0.45
CA LEU A 12 0.20 0.95 0.18
C LEU A 12 -0.53 -0.37 0.39
N ILE A 13 -0.66 -1.13 -0.68
CA ILE A 13 -1.26 -2.47 -0.68
C ILE A 13 -0.16 -3.51 -0.74
N ASN A 14 -0.24 -4.53 0.10
CA ASN A 14 0.73 -5.63 0.13
C ASN A 14 0.07 -7.01 0.19
N GLY A 15 -1.25 -7.07 0.00
CA GLY A 15 -2.00 -8.32 0.04
C GLY A 15 -2.39 -8.78 1.44
N SER A 16 -1.93 -8.13 2.49
CA SER A 16 -2.36 -8.43 3.84
C SER A 16 -3.78 -7.93 4.10
N GLU A 17 -4.48 -8.54 5.04
CA GLU A 17 -5.80 -8.07 5.46
C GLU A 17 -5.74 -6.63 5.96
N SER A 18 -4.68 -6.26 6.69
CA SER A 18 -4.52 -4.91 7.20
C SER A 18 -4.34 -3.87 6.09
N SER A 19 -3.69 -4.22 4.98
CA SER A 19 -3.57 -3.31 3.84
C SER A 19 -4.91 -3.15 3.10
N LEU A 20 -5.74 -4.19 3.08
CA LEU A 20 -7.11 -4.08 2.55
C LEU A 20 -7.97 -3.20 3.45
N HIS A 21 -7.79 -3.25 4.76
CA HIS A 21 -8.43 -2.33 5.71
C HIS A 21 -7.99 -0.89 5.44
N ALA A 22 -6.71 -0.68 5.11
CA ALA A 22 -6.23 0.65 4.73
C ALA A 22 -6.93 1.16 3.46
N ALA A 23 -7.15 0.28 2.48
CA ALA A 23 -7.90 0.64 1.28
C ALA A 23 -9.36 1.04 1.61
N GLN A 24 -10.03 0.28 2.45
CA GLN A 24 -11.39 0.60 2.89
C GLN A 24 -11.44 1.94 3.63
N TYR A 25 -10.45 2.18 4.49
CA TYR A 25 -10.32 3.46 5.21
C TYR A 25 -10.16 4.63 4.24
N GLY A 26 -9.31 4.48 3.23
CA GLY A 26 -9.12 5.50 2.19
C GLY A 26 -10.39 5.77 1.39
N ILE A 27 -11.15 4.72 1.07
CA ILE A 27 -12.43 4.87 0.35
C ILE A 27 -13.42 5.66 1.19
N LEU A 28 -13.51 5.38 2.51
CA LEU A 28 -14.34 6.15 3.42
C LEU A 28 -13.91 7.62 3.48
N MET A 29 -12.60 7.87 3.54
CA MET A 29 -12.07 9.24 3.50
C MET A 29 -12.49 9.96 2.22
N ALA A 30 -12.41 9.29 1.07
CA ALA A 30 -12.81 9.88 -0.20
C ALA A 30 -14.30 10.21 -0.23
N LYS A 31 -15.13 9.35 0.35
CA LYS A 31 -16.57 9.60 0.48
C LYS A 31 -16.87 10.81 1.36
N LEU A 32 -16.17 10.93 2.49
CA LEU A 32 -16.44 11.95 3.50
C LEU A 32 -15.76 13.28 3.17
N TYR A 33 -14.53 13.23 2.66
CA TYR A 33 -13.71 14.43 2.47
C TYR A 33 -13.40 14.76 1.02
N ARG A 34 -13.89 13.95 0.08
CA ARG A 34 -13.71 14.15 -1.37
C ARG A 34 -12.24 14.20 -1.80
N CYS A 35 -11.40 13.41 -1.15
CA CYS A 35 -9.99 13.29 -1.57
C CYS A 35 -9.84 12.35 -2.75
N THR A 36 -8.72 12.49 -3.48
CA THR A 36 -8.34 11.61 -4.59
C THR A 36 -7.48 10.48 -4.05
N LEU A 37 -7.75 9.25 -4.51
CA LEU A 37 -7.05 8.06 -4.03
C LEU A 37 -6.13 7.47 -5.09
N LYS A 38 -4.98 6.99 -4.66
CA LYS A 38 -4.10 6.15 -5.46
C LYS A 38 -3.62 4.98 -4.59
N ALA A 39 -3.77 3.76 -5.09
CA ALA A 39 -3.25 2.56 -4.46
C ALA A 39 -2.03 2.06 -5.22
N VAL A 40 -0.98 1.71 -4.50
CA VAL A 40 0.24 1.14 -5.07
C VAL A 40 0.54 -0.21 -4.44
N TYR A 41 1.10 -1.10 -5.24
CA TYR A 41 1.65 -2.38 -4.79
C TYR A 41 3.09 -2.42 -5.27
N VAL A 42 4.03 -2.71 -4.37
CA VAL A 42 5.45 -2.79 -4.72
C VAL A 42 5.88 -4.25 -4.77
N VAL A 43 6.31 -4.70 -5.94
CA VAL A 43 6.99 -5.98 -6.09
C VAL A 43 8.42 -5.76 -5.57
N ASP A 44 8.75 -6.42 -4.47
CA ASP A 44 10.01 -6.20 -3.74
C ASP A 44 11.19 -6.86 -4.44
N THR A 45 11.60 -6.29 -5.57
CA THR A 45 12.73 -6.76 -6.35
C THR A 45 14.07 -6.49 -5.64
N ALA A 46 14.12 -5.51 -4.75
CA ALA A 46 15.32 -5.22 -3.97
C ALA A 46 15.68 -6.39 -3.05
N THR A 47 14.69 -6.93 -2.31
CA THR A 47 14.89 -8.11 -1.47
C THR A 47 15.21 -9.35 -2.30
N LEU A 48 14.51 -9.57 -3.43
CA LEU A 48 14.79 -10.68 -4.34
C LEU A 48 16.23 -10.63 -4.84
N LYS A 49 16.72 -9.46 -5.21
CA LYS A 49 18.09 -9.27 -5.66
C LYS A 49 19.09 -9.64 -4.56
N GLN A 50 18.85 -9.23 -3.32
CA GLN A 50 19.68 -9.60 -2.19
C GLN A 50 19.69 -11.11 -1.96
N LEU A 51 18.55 -11.78 -2.02
CA LEU A 51 18.43 -13.23 -1.85
C LEU A 51 19.18 -13.98 -2.95
N THR A 52 19.13 -13.49 -4.19
CA THR A 52 19.87 -14.07 -5.32
C THR A 52 21.38 -13.88 -5.12
N LEU A 53 21.83 -12.69 -4.74
CA LEU A 53 23.23 -12.40 -4.48
C LEU A 53 23.78 -13.20 -3.31
N SER A 54 22.96 -13.49 -2.29
CA SER A 54 23.32 -14.32 -1.14
C SER A 54 23.19 -15.82 -1.43
N LYS A 55 22.83 -16.20 -2.64
CA LYS A 55 22.67 -17.59 -3.11
C LYS A 55 21.55 -18.37 -2.41
N PHE A 56 20.61 -17.69 -1.77
CA PHE A 56 19.39 -18.31 -1.25
C PHE A 56 18.44 -18.73 -2.36
N PHE A 57 18.44 -17.98 -3.49
CA PHE A 57 17.68 -18.32 -4.70
C PHE A 57 18.62 -18.41 -5.88
N VAL A 58 18.35 -19.33 -6.82
CA VAL A 58 18.93 -19.27 -8.16
C VAL A 58 18.12 -18.28 -9.01
N ALA A 59 18.71 -17.82 -10.13
CA ALA A 59 18.09 -16.80 -10.97
C ALA A 59 16.69 -17.18 -11.47
N GLU A 60 16.48 -18.45 -11.81
CA GLU A 60 15.19 -18.95 -12.29
C GLU A 60 14.11 -18.89 -11.20
N GLU A 61 14.45 -19.31 -9.97
CA GLU A 61 13.52 -19.25 -8.82
C GLU A 61 13.14 -17.80 -8.51
N SER A 62 14.11 -16.89 -8.57
CA SER A 62 13.88 -15.47 -8.34
C SER A 62 12.95 -14.88 -9.39
N SER A 63 13.13 -15.24 -10.65
CA SER A 63 12.28 -14.80 -11.77
C SER A 63 10.85 -15.30 -11.63
N GLU A 64 10.67 -16.58 -11.30
CA GLU A 64 9.35 -17.18 -11.07
C GLU A 64 8.63 -16.52 -9.88
N TYR A 65 9.36 -16.26 -8.82
CA TYR A 65 8.81 -15.61 -7.63
C TYR A 65 8.38 -14.17 -7.94
N GLU A 66 9.19 -13.45 -8.71
CA GLU A 66 8.86 -12.09 -9.16
C GLU A 66 7.59 -12.08 -10.01
N GLU A 67 7.46 -13.02 -10.95
CA GLU A 67 6.26 -13.15 -11.78
C GLU A 67 5.02 -13.42 -10.91
N SER A 68 5.15 -14.28 -9.91
CA SER A 68 4.08 -14.60 -8.96
C SER A 68 3.66 -13.36 -8.16
N LEU A 69 4.62 -12.61 -7.63
CA LEU A 69 4.34 -11.37 -6.90
C LEU A 69 3.69 -10.32 -7.80
N THR A 70 4.13 -10.23 -9.04
CA THR A 70 3.56 -9.30 -10.03
C THR A 70 2.10 -9.64 -10.31
N ALA A 71 1.80 -10.92 -10.52
CA ALA A 71 0.42 -11.38 -10.75
C ALA A 71 -0.46 -11.11 -9.52
N ASP A 72 0.06 -11.38 -8.32
CA ASP A 72 -0.64 -11.11 -7.07
C ASP A 72 -0.91 -9.61 -6.92
N GLY A 73 0.08 -8.78 -7.19
CA GLY A 73 -0.06 -7.33 -7.09
C GLY A 73 -1.15 -6.79 -8.00
N LYS A 74 -1.19 -7.23 -9.24
CA LYS A 74 -2.23 -6.84 -10.19
C LYS A 74 -3.62 -7.25 -9.69
N ARG A 75 -3.73 -8.44 -9.13
CA ARG A 75 -4.98 -8.97 -8.61
C ARG A 75 -5.47 -8.16 -7.40
N TYR A 76 -4.59 -7.85 -6.46
CA TYR A 76 -4.93 -7.03 -5.28
C TYR A 76 -5.31 -5.60 -5.68
N LEU A 77 -4.57 -5.00 -6.61
CA LEU A 77 -4.90 -3.64 -7.08
C LEU A 77 -6.26 -3.60 -7.77
N THR A 78 -6.58 -4.61 -8.58
CA THR A 78 -7.90 -4.73 -9.21
C THR A 78 -8.99 -4.88 -8.14
N TYR A 79 -8.74 -5.69 -7.13
CA TYR A 79 -9.69 -5.92 -6.04
C TYR A 79 -10.01 -4.61 -5.30
N VAL A 80 -8.99 -3.85 -4.88
CA VAL A 80 -9.24 -2.60 -4.14
C VAL A 80 -9.85 -1.52 -5.03
N SER A 81 -9.50 -1.49 -6.31
CA SER A 81 -10.14 -0.60 -7.28
C SER A 81 -11.63 -0.91 -7.40
N ASN A 82 -12.00 -2.18 -7.42
CA ASN A 82 -13.39 -2.60 -7.46
C ASN A 82 -14.14 -2.24 -6.17
N LEU A 83 -13.48 -2.33 -5.01
CA LEU A 83 -14.08 -1.88 -3.75
C LEU A 83 -14.41 -0.38 -3.80
N ALA A 84 -13.52 0.41 -4.38
CA ALA A 84 -13.75 1.85 -4.55
C ALA A 84 -14.91 2.11 -5.51
N THR A 85 -14.91 1.44 -6.67
CA THR A 85 -15.97 1.59 -7.68
C THR A 85 -17.34 1.24 -7.11
N ALA A 86 -17.43 0.20 -6.27
CA ALA A 86 -18.68 -0.20 -5.63
C ALA A 86 -19.26 0.90 -4.72
N LYS A 87 -18.42 1.83 -4.28
CA LYS A 87 -18.84 2.99 -3.47
C LYS A 87 -18.89 4.29 -4.29
N GLY A 88 -18.77 4.20 -5.61
CA GLY A 88 -18.79 5.38 -6.48
C GLY A 88 -17.51 6.21 -6.43
N ILE A 89 -16.41 5.64 -5.99
CA ILE A 89 -15.11 6.31 -5.86
C ILE A 89 -14.16 5.78 -6.93
N LYS A 90 -13.49 6.70 -7.62
CA LYS A 90 -12.44 6.36 -8.58
C LYS A 90 -11.11 6.27 -7.83
N MET A 91 -10.40 5.17 -8.01
CA MET A 91 -9.09 4.95 -7.41
C MET A 91 -8.08 4.66 -8.52
N GLU A 92 -7.01 5.46 -8.59
CA GLU A 92 -5.88 5.15 -9.44
C GLU A 92 -5.10 3.98 -8.82
N THR A 93 -4.50 3.14 -9.66
CA THR A 93 -3.65 2.04 -9.20
C THR A 93 -2.35 2.03 -9.98
N GLU A 94 -1.27 1.63 -9.32
CA GLU A 94 0.03 1.48 -9.97
C GLU A 94 0.79 0.32 -9.34
N LEU A 95 1.33 -0.55 -10.20
CA LEU A 95 2.24 -1.62 -9.79
C LEU A 95 3.66 -1.11 -9.93
N LEU A 96 4.42 -1.18 -8.84
CA LEU A 96 5.80 -0.69 -8.76
C LEU A 96 6.74 -1.87 -8.53
N GLN A 97 8.01 -1.67 -8.87
CA GLN A 97 9.08 -2.63 -8.62
C GLN A 97 10.26 -1.92 -7.97
N GLY A 98 10.90 -2.56 -7.00
CA GLY A 98 12.05 -2.00 -6.29
C GLY A 98 11.97 -2.27 -4.81
N GLY A 99 12.49 -1.35 -4.00
CA GLY A 99 12.35 -1.41 -2.54
C GLY A 99 10.98 -0.91 -2.11
N ILE A 100 10.37 -1.58 -1.15
CA ILE A 100 9.01 -1.24 -0.72
C ILE A 100 8.91 0.22 -0.27
N TRP A 101 9.75 0.63 0.68
CA TRP A 101 9.64 1.97 1.24
C TRP A 101 10.08 3.06 0.26
N SER A 102 11.16 2.82 -0.50
CA SER A 102 11.68 3.82 -1.42
C SER A 102 10.73 4.08 -2.59
N GLU A 103 10.14 3.03 -3.15
CA GLU A 103 9.16 3.16 -4.23
C GLU A 103 7.86 3.79 -3.76
N THR A 104 7.43 3.47 -2.54
CA THR A 104 6.22 4.08 -1.95
C THR A 104 6.40 5.59 -1.79
N ILE A 105 7.55 6.02 -1.27
CA ILE A 105 7.84 7.45 -1.09
C ILE A 105 7.94 8.16 -2.43
N ARG A 106 8.64 7.54 -3.40
CA ARG A 106 8.74 8.10 -4.75
C ARG A 106 7.34 8.28 -5.38
N ALA A 107 6.50 7.28 -5.28
CA ALA A 107 5.13 7.33 -5.82
C ALA A 107 4.30 8.41 -5.11
N ALA A 108 4.45 8.55 -3.79
CA ALA A 108 3.76 9.59 -3.02
C ALA A 108 4.19 10.99 -3.47
N ASP A 109 5.48 11.18 -3.68
CA ASP A 109 6.01 12.47 -4.16
C ASP A 109 5.51 12.80 -5.56
N GLU A 110 5.54 11.85 -6.48
CA GLU A 110 5.04 12.03 -7.85
C GLU A 110 3.54 12.32 -7.89
N PHE A 111 2.77 11.65 -7.04
CA PHE A 111 1.32 11.85 -6.92
C PHE A 111 0.98 13.19 -6.25
N GLY A 112 1.90 13.73 -5.47
CA GLY A 112 1.66 14.90 -4.63
C GLY A 112 0.81 14.55 -3.42
N ALA A 113 1.03 13.38 -2.83
CA ALA A 113 0.23 12.90 -1.70
C ALA A 113 0.36 13.79 -0.47
N ASN A 114 -0.77 14.05 0.18
CA ASN A 114 -0.82 14.73 1.49
C ASN A 114 -0.82 13.72 2.63
N LEU A 115 -1.14 12.47 2.32
CA LEU A 115 -1.24 11.39 3.30
C LEU A 115 -0.88 10.07 2.65
N ILE A 116 -0.13 9.25 3.39
CA ILE A 116 0.09 7.84 3.04
C ILE A 116 -0.64 6.99 4.06
N LEU A 117 -1.47 6.05 3.61
CA LEU A 117 -2.14 5.07 4.46
C LEU A 117 -1.39 3.75 4.43
N LEU A 118 -1.08 3.23 5.59
CA LEU A 118 -0.47 1.92 5.78
C LEU A 118 -1.43 1.03 6.56
N GLY A 119 -1.43 -0.26 6.28
CA GLY A 119 -2.10 -1.23 7.15
C GLY A 119 -1.36 -1.37 8.47
N GLY A 120 -2.08 -1.63 9.55
CA GLY A 120 -1.44 -1.92 10.83
C GLY A 120 -0.62 -3.21 10.76
N VAL A 121 0.44 -3.29 11.55
CA VAL A 121 1.27 -4.49 11.63
C VAL A 121 0.74 -5.35 12.77
N GLU A 122 0.41 -6.63 12.47
CA GLU A 122 -0.06 -7.57 13.49
C GLU A 122 1.08 -7.91 14.45
N LYS A 123 0.76 -7.99 15.74
CA LYS A 123 1.74 -8.35 16.77
C LYS A 123 2.01 -9.84 16.73
N GLY A 124 3.28 -10.25 16.75
CA GLY A 124 3.71 -11.62 16.94
C GLY A 124 3.88 -12.48 15.70
N SER A 125 3.75 -11.92 14.51
CA SER A 125 4.00 -12.64 13.26
C SER A 125 5.45 -12.49 12.83
N SER A 126 6.13 -13.60 12.53
CA SER A 126 7.53 -13.61 12.11
C SER A 126 7.75 -13.13 10.67
N GLU A 127 6.69 -13.10 9.87
CA GLU A 127 6.74 -12.61 8.48
C GLU A 127 6.80 -11.09 8.39
N ASP A 128 6.58 -10.41 9.52
CA ASP A 128 6.37 -8.97 9.58
C ASP A 128 7.63 -8.12 9.74
N ASP A 129 8.81 -8.73 9.91
CA ASP A 129 10.04 -7.95 10.15
C ASP A 129 10.38 -7.05 8.97
N THR A 130 10.28 -7.56 7.73
CA THR A 130 10.50 -6.76 6.51
C THR A 130 9.42 -5.69 6.38
N LEU A 131 8.18 -6.03 6.67
CA LEU A 131 7.06 -5.10 6.59
C LEU A 131 7.19 -3.99 7.64
N ARG A 132 7.54 -4.35 8.88
CA ARG A 132 7.79 -3.37 9.95
C ARG A 132 8.91 -2.43 9.60
N GLU A 133 10.01 -2.95 9.07
CA GLU A 133 11.13 -2.13 8.63
C GLU A 133 10.72 -1.18 7.52
N SER A 134 9.94 -1.64 6.55
CA SER A 134 9.41 -0.81 5.47
C SER A 134 8.52 0.30 6.01
N HIS A 135 7.60 -0.02 6.94
CA HIS A 135 6.72 0.97 7.55
C HIS A 135 7.50 2.01 8.35
N LYS A 136 8.51 1.56 9.10
CA LYS A 136 9.40 2.45 9.84
C LYS A 136 10.12 3.41 8.91
N ARG A 137 10.67 2.91 7.81
CA ARG A 137 11.38 3.73 6.82
C ARG A 137 10.44 4.74 6.14
N ILE A 138 9.20 4.35 5.87
CA ILE A 138 8.21 5.26 5.32
C ILE A 138 7.92 6.38 6.32
N LEU A 139 7.69 6.04 7.59
CA LEU A 139 7.45 7.04 8.65
C LEU A 139 8.62 8.01 8.80
N GLU A 140 9.86 7.53 8.71
CA GLU A 140 11.07 8.35 8.87
C GLU A 140 11.36 9.26 7.67
N ASN A 141 10.98 8.84 6.45
CA ASN A 141 11.42 9.49 5.22
C ASN A 141 10.31 10.19 4.43
N ALA A 142 9.04 9.95 4.75
CA ALA A 142 7.95 10.60 4.04
C ALA A 142 7.92 12.11 4.31
N VAL A 143 7.63 12.91 3.28
CA VAL A 143 7.49 14.36 3.41
C VAL A 143 6.04 14.76 3.71
N CYS A 144 5.13 13.81 3.70
CA CYS A 144 3.72 14.02 4.08
C CYS A 144 3.39 13.21 5.32
N SER A 145 2.18 13.41 5.85
CA SER A 145 1.69 12.63 6.99
C SER A 145 1.51 11.16 6.60
N VAL A 146 1.73 10.27 7.57
CA VAL A 146 1.56 8.83 7.41
C VAL A 146 0.62 8.35 8.51
N LEU A 147 -0.38 7.57 8.14
CA LEU A 147 -1.37 7.04 9.07
C LEU A 147 -1.40 5.51 8.94
N SER A 148 -1.19 4.83 10.07
CA SER A 148 -1.33 3.38 10.16
C SER A 148 -2.76 3.05 10.56
N VAL A 149 -3.47 2.31 9.73
CA VAL A 149 -4.88 1.97 9.96
C VAL A 149 -4.95 0.77 10.90
N THR A 150 -5.42 1.01 12.11
CA THR A 150 -5.59 -0.02 13.15
C THR A 150 -7.04 -0.14 13.62
N GLU A 151 -7.97 0.57 12.97
CA GLU A 151 -9.38 0.57 13.34
C GLU A 151 -9.97 -0.84 13.17
N PRO A 152 -10.42 -1.50 14.26
CA PRO A 152 -10.89 -2.89 14.16
C PRO A 152 -12.26 -3.04 13.49
N GLN A 153 -13.03 -1.96 13.40
CA GLN A 153 -14.38 -1.99 12.83
C GLN A 153 -14.47 -1.39 11.45
N ILE A 154 -13.34 -1.26 10.75
CA ILE A 154 -13.33 -0.57 9.45
C ILE A 154 -14.22 -1.27 8.40
N GLU A 155 -14.27 -2.59 8.40
CA GLU A 155 -15.12 -3.32 7.47
C GLU A 155 -16.61 -3.01 7.70
N GLN A 156 -17.02 -2.93 8.95
CA GLN A 156 -18.40 -2.60 9.29
C GLN A 156 -18.73 -1.17 8.87
N LEU A 157 -17.83 -0.23 9.15
CA LEU A 157 -18.02 1.17 8.74
C LEU A 157 -18.06 1.27 7.21
N TYR A 158 -17.21 0.54 6.51
CA TYR A 158 -17.20 0.50 5.05
C TYR A 158 -18.53 0.00 4.49
N LYS A 159 -19.14 -1.02 5.09
CA LYS A 159 -20.41 -1.57 4.64
C LYS A 159 -21.57 -0.59 4.84
N LEU A 160 -21.51 0.30 5.82
CA LEU A 160 -22.56 1.27 6.12
C LEU A 160 -22.55 2.48 5.17
N VAL A 161 -21.49 2.68 4.46
CA VAL A 161 -21.30 3.81 3.55
C VAL A 161 -21.41 3.33 2.11
#